data_9c0d9c93b93522d0ecfccd48c7488937
#
_entry.id   9c0d9c93b93522d0ecfccd48c7488937
#
_cell.length_a   1.000
_cell.length_b   1.000
_cell.length_c   1.000
_cell.angle_alpha   90.00
_cell.angle_beta   90.00
_cell.angle_gamma   90.00
#
_symmetry.space_group_name_H-M   'P 1'
#
loop_
_entity.id
_entity.type
_entity.pdbx_description
1 polymer ?
#
loop_
_entity_poly.entity_id
_entity_poly.type
_entity_poly.pdbx_seq_one_letter_code
_entity_poly.pdbx_strand_id
1 'polypeptide(L)'
;MTEIKKLISAAVAEAEGLSDSDIEAMLEYPPDSAMGDVALPCFKLSKVLHKSPVMIASELKEKLALPEIGRIDSVGGYLNFYVSPNYYAERLIPEILSEKGEYGKSTMGEGKTVVLDYSAPNICKPFHIGHFASTVIGHSLKKLH
;
A
#
# COMPACT_ATOMS: atom_id res chain seq x y z
N MET A 1 3.60 3.54 -0.37
CA MET A 1 2.32 3.55 0.41
C MET A 1 2.54 3.84 1.89
N THR A 2 3.55 3.30 2.56
CA THR A 2 3.83 3.60 3.99
C THR A 2 4.05 5.11 4.24
N GLU A 3 4.72 5.81 3.35
CA GLU A 3 4.94 7.26 3.49
C GLU A 3 3.65 8.07 3.32
N ILE A 4 2.77 7.68 2.40
CA ILE A 4 1.45 8.32 2.24
C ILE A 4 0.62 8.18 3.53
N LYS A 5 0.64 7.01 4.16
CA LYS A 5 -0.02 6.83 5.46
C LYS A 5 0.54 7.77 6.52
N LYS A 6 1.86 7.95 6.58
CA LYS A 6 2.49 8.89 7.52
C LYS A 6 2.14 10.34 7.25
N LEU A 7 2.06 10.75 5.97
CA LEU A 7 1.62 12.10 5.62
C LEU A 7 0.17 12.34 6.03
N ILE A 8 -0.71 11.39 5.74
CA ILE A 8 -2.12 11.48 6.12
C ILE A 8 -2.27 11.47 7.64
N SER A 9 -1.58 10.58 8.36
CA SER A 9 -1.69 10.48 9.81
C SER A 9 -1.22 11.75 10.51
N ALA A 10 -0.09 12.32 10.08
CA ALA A 10 0.42 13.58 10.62
C ALA A 10 -0.58 14.74 10.42
N ALA A 11 -1.13 14.86 9.21
CA ALA A 11 -2.09 15.92 8.90
C ALA A 11 -3.40 15.80 9.70
N VAL A 12 -3.93 14.57 9.84
CA VAL A 12 -5.13 14.32 10.65
C VAL A 12 -4.86 14.54 12.13
N ALA A 13 -3.70 14.08 12.62
CA ALA A 13 -3.28 14.27 14.01
C ALA A 13 -3.17 15.76 14.37
N GLU A 14 -2.59 16.57 13.49
CA GLU A 14 -2.50 18.03 13.64
C GLU A 14 -3.89 18.68 13.65
N ALA A 15 -4.77 18.26 12.71
CA ALA A 15 -6.11 18.85 12.58
C ALA A 15 -7.02 18.59 13.79
N GLU A 16 -6.86 17.46 14.47
CA GLU A 16 -7.73 17.05 15.57
C GLU A 16 -7.01 17.00 16.95
N GLY A 17 -5.72 17.32 17.01
CA GLY A 17 -4.92 17.31 18.24
C GLY A 17 -4.71 15.90 18.82
N LEU A 18 -4.59 14.90 17.96
CA LEU A 18 -4.44 13.48 18.33
C LEU A 18 -3.01 12.99 18.11
N SER A 19 -2.72 11.77 18.57
CA SER A 19 -1.44 11.11 18.32
C SER A 19 -1.36 10.60 16.86
N ASP A 20 -0.25 10.92 16.19
CA ASP A 20 0.04 10.45 14.82
C ASP A 20 0.04 8.91 14.73
N SER A 21 0.68 8.24 15.69
CA SER A 21 0.74 6.77 15.76
C SER A 21 -0.64 6.11 15.85
N ASP A 22 -1.57 6.74 16.59
CA ASP A 22 -2.93 6.20 16.73
C ASP A 22 -3.71 6.35 15.43
N ILE A 23 -3.55 7.48 14.72
CA ILE A 23 -4.17 7.70 13.42
C ILE A 23 -3.56 6.75 12.38
N GLU A 24 -2.22 6.59 12.34
CA GLU A 24 -1.56 5.67 11.39
C GLU A 24 -2.08 4.23 11.55
N ALA A 25 -2.27 3.78 12.80
CA ALA A 25 -2.83 2.46 13.09
C ALA A 25 -4.31 2.30 12.69
N MET A 26 -5.04 3.40 12.51
CA MET A 26 -6.42 3.38 12.04
C MET A 26 -6.53 3.36 10.52
N LEU A 27 -5.52 3.85 9.80
CA LEU A 27 -5.53 3.90 8.34
C LEU A 27 -5.49 2.51 7.73
N GLU A 28 -6.40 2.25 6.80
CA GLU A 28 -6.53 0.98 6.11
C GLU A 28 -6.48 1.13 4.59
N TYR A 29 -6.26 0.02 3.89
CA TYR A 29 -6.34 -0.03 2.43
C TYR A 29 -7.73 -0.52 2.06
N PRO A 30 -8.53 0.26 1.30
CA PRO A 30 -9.82 -0.20 0.83
C PRO A 30 -9.71 -1.47 -0.03
N PRO A 31 -10.71 -2.36 0.03
CA PRO A 31 -10.71 -3.57 -0.80
C PRO A 31 -10.92 -3.28 -2.29
N ASP A 32 -11.50 -2.13 -2.62
CA ASP A 32 -11.77 -1.67 -3.98
C ASP A 32 -11.06 -0.34 -4.22
N SER A 33 -10.27 -0.27 -5.29
CA SER A 33 -9.57 0.95 -5.72
C SER A 33 -10.51 2.13 -6.05
N ALA A 34 -11.78 1.85 -6.35
CA ALA A 34 -12.80 2.88 -6.51
C ALA A 34 -13.09 3.64 -5.20
N MET A 35 -12.75 3.06 -4.05
CA MET A 35 -12.90 3.66 -2.72
C MET A 35 -11.66 4.44 -2.25
N GLY A 36 -10.67 4.62 -3.12
CA GLY A 36 -9.43 5.34 -2.81
C GLY A 36 -8.23 4.43 -2.56
N ASP A 37 -7.07 5.04 -2.35
CA ASP A 37 -5.81 4.35 -2.07
C ASP A 37 -5.62 4.07 -0.57
N VAL A 38 -6.14 4.98 0.28
CA VAL A 38 -6.12 4.87 1.74
C VAL A 38 -7.45 5.35 2.29
N ALA A 39 -7.96 4.70 3.34
CA ALA A 39 -9.17 5.08 4.03
C ALA A 39 -8.94 5.27 5.53
N LEU A 40 -9.61 6.27 6.11
CA LEU A 40 -9.69 6.48 7.56
C LEU A 40 -11.12 6.21 8.03
N PRO A 41 -11.37 5.10 8.77
CA PRO A 41 -12.67 4.86 9.39
C PRO A 41 -12.85 5.78 10.61
N CYS A 42 -13.69 6.80 10.49
CA CYS A 42 -13.93 7.80 11.54
C CYS A 42 -14.75 7.27 12.74
N PHE A 43 -15.18 6.00 12.71
CA PHE A 43 -15.92 5.37 13.81
C PHE A 43 -15.12 5.28 15.11
N LYS A 44 -13.80 5.07 15.01
CA LYS A 44 -12.90 5.04 16.17
C LYS A 44 -12.70 6.46 16.72
N LEU A 45 -12.55 7.44 15.83
CA LEU A 45 -12.42 8.86 16.20
C LEU A 45 -13.68 9.41 16.86
N SER A 46 -14.85 8.92 16.48
CA SER A 46 -16.14 9.28 17.08
C SER A 46 -16.18 9.11 18.60
N LYS A 47 -15.51 8.07 19.11
CA LYS A 47 -15.44 7.79 20.57
C LYS A 47 -14.54 8.79 21.30
N VAL A 48 -13.52 9.30 20.65
CA VAL A 48 -12.55 10.24 21.22
C VAL A 48 -13.05 11.68 21.11
N LEU A 49 -13.58 12.03 19.94
CA LEU A 49 -14.03 13.39 19.62
C LEU A 49 -15.49 13.67 20.02
N HIS A 50 -16.23 12.64 20.47
CA HIS A 50 -17.65 12.73 20.84
C HIS A 50 -18.54 13.35 19.73
N LYS A 51 -18.20 13.09 18.47
CA LYS A 51 -18.92 13.55 17.26
C LYS A 51 -19.36 12.37 16.42
N SER A 52 -20.36 12.61 15.55
CA SER A 52 -20.76 11.61 14.56
C SER A 52 -19.63 11.31 13.57
N PRO A 53 -19.38 10.05 13.20
CA PRO A 53 -18.34 9.68 12.23
C PRO A 53 -18.47 10.41 10.89
N VAL A 54 -19.70 10.63 10.44
CA VAL A 54 -19.99 11.35 9.19
C VAL A 54 -19.61 12.83 9.29
N MET A 55 -19.86 13.45 10.45
CA MET A 55 -19.45 14.84 10.70
C MET A 55 -17.93 14.98 10.75
N ILE A 56 -17.25 14.08 11.45
CA ILE A 56 -15.78 14.05 11.51
C ILE A 56 -15.18 13.93 10.11
N ALA A 57 -15.68 12.99 9.30
CA ALA A 57 -15.21 12.80 7.93
C ALA A 57 -15.45 14.05 7.06
N SER A 58 -16.57 14.74 7.21
CA SER A 58 -16.86 15.96 6.47
C SER A 58 -15.98 17.13 6.92
N GLU A 59 -15.82 17.33 8.23
CA GLU A 59 -14.96 18.38 8.78
C GLU A 59 -13.48 18.17 8.37
N LEU A 60 -12.97 16.95 8.43
CA LEU A 60 -11.61 16.62 8.01
C LEU A 60 -11.43 16.82 6.50
N LYS A 61 -12.42 16.46 5.67
CA LYS A 61 -12.38 16.70 4.23
C LYS A 61 -12.18 18.18 3.89
N GLU A 62 -12.80 19.08 4.65
CA GLU A 62 -12.69 20.53 4.43
C GLU A 62 -11.39 21.12 5.00
N LYS A 63 -10.87 20.55 6.11
CA LYS A 63 -9.65 21.02 6.78
C LYS A 63 -8.38 20.55 6.09
N LEU A 64 -8.38 19.34 5.53
CA LEU A 64 -7.17 18.71 5.01
C LEU A 64 -6.88 19.20 3.58
N ALA A 65 -5.69 19.76 3.39
CA ALA A 65 -5.13 20.14 2.11
C ALA A 65 -3.73 19.53 1.97
N LEU A 66 -3.62 18.39 1.29
CA LEU A 66 -2.38 17.65 1.10
C LEU A 66 -2.02 17.68 -0.39
N PRO A 67 -0.88 18.27 -0.79
CA PRO A 67 -0.46 18.34 -2.19
C PRO A 67 -0.31 16.97 -2.85
N GLU A 68 0.04 15.95 -2.04
CA GLU A 68 0.23 14.57 -2.48
C GLU A 68 -1.09 13.85 -2.76
N ILE A 69 -2.21 14.39 -2.26
CA ILE A 69 -3.54 13.82 -2.38
C ILE A 69 -4.33 14.60 -3.44
N GLY A 70 -4.71 13.93 -4.50
CA GLY A 70 -5.48 14.54 -5.59
C GLY A 70 -6.97 14.76 -5.25
N ARG A 71 -7.53 13.91 -4.39
CA ARG A 71 -8.94 13.99 -3.98
C ARG A 71 -9.15 13.34 -2.62
N ILE A 72 -10.03 13.93 -1.82
CA ILE A 72 -10.50 13.39 -0.54
C ILE A 72 -12.02 13.30 -0.61
N ASP A 73 -12.58 12.12 -0.33
CA ASP A 73 -14.03 11.89 -0.29
C ASP A 73 -14.49 11.38 1.07
N SER A 74 -15.63 11.89 1.52
CA SER A 74 -16.32 11.46 2.73
C SER A 74 -17.53 10.61 2.34
N VAL A 75 -17.53 9.33 2.72
CA VAL A 75 -18.62 8.39 2.41
C VAL A 75 -18.94 7.53 3.62
N GLY A 76 -20.17 7.66 4.15
CA GLY A 76 -20.67 6.76 5.21
C GLY A 76 -19.85 6.73 6.51
N GLY A 77 -19.13 7.81 6.84
CA GLY A 77 -18.24 7.87 8.01
C GLY A 77 -16.81 7.35 7.74
N TYR A 78 -16.47 7.11 6.49
CA TYR A 78 -15.10 6.90 6.02
C TYR A 78 -14.59 8.17 5.33
N LEU A 79 -13.32 8.47 5.52
CA LEU A 79 -12.59 9.48 4.77
C LEU A 79 -11.62 8.77 3.83
N ASN A 80 -11.87 8.88 2.53
CA ASN A 80 -11.15 8.18 1.48
C ASN A 80 -10.18 9.13 0.78
N PHE A 81 -8.92 8.73 0.70
CA PHE A 81 -7.83 9.49 0.10
C PHE A 81 -7.42 8.87 -1.22
N TYR A 82 -7.35 9.70 -2.27
CA TYR A 82 -6.88 9.33 -3.60
C TYR A 82 -5.56 10.04 -3.86
N VAL A 83 -4.50 9.29 -3.96
CA VAL A 83 -3.15 9.84 -4.17
C VAL A 83 -3.04 10.46 -5.56
N SER A 84 -2.40 11.62 -5.64
CA SER A 84 -2.19 12.29 -6.92
C SER A 84 -1.29 11.44 -7.85
N PRO A 85 -1.69 11.21 -9.11
CA PRO A 85 -0.81 10.58 -10.09
C PRO A 85 0.52 11.33 -10.27
N ASN A 86 0.52 12.65 -10.15
CA ASN A 86 1.72 13.47 -10.23
C ASN A 86 2.71 13.15 -9.11
N TYR A 87 2.22 12.92 -7.89
CA TYR A 87 3.06 12.51 -6.77
C TYR A 87 3.84 11.24 -7.07
N TYR A 88 3.16 10.23 -7.64
CA TYR A 88 3.84 9.01 -8.05
C TYR A 88 4.83 9.25 -9.18
N ALA A 89 4.46 10.04 -10.20
CA ALA A 89 5.32 10.33 -11.32
C ALA A 89 6.60 11.07 -10.90
N GLU A 90 6.47 12.09 -10.06
CA GLU A 90 7.60 12.91 -9.61
C GLU A 90 8.54 12.18 -8.65
N ARG A 91 8.06 11.17 -7.94
CA ARG A 91 8.83 10.43 -6.96
C ARG A 91 9.34 9.09 -7.49
N LEU A 92 8.44 8.24 -7.99
CA LEU A 92 8.81 6.88 -8.39
C LEU A 92 9.61 6.82 -9.68
N ILE A 93 9.31 7.67 -10.66
CA ILE A 93 10.02 7.63 -11.94
C ILE A 93 11.52 8.00 -11.76
N PRO A 94 11.89 9.07 -11.06
CA PRO A 94 13.31 9.37 -10.80
C PRO A 94 14.00 8.27 -9.99
N GLU A 95 13.34 7.68 -8.99
CA GLU A 95 13.85 6.57 -8.20
C GLU A 95 14.15 5.35 -9.07
N ILE A 96 13.18 4.90 -9.88
CA ILE A 96 13.35 3.79 -10.82
C ILE A 96 14.50 4.07 -11.80
N LEU A 97 14.57 5.28 -12.35
CA LEU A 97 15.61 5.66 -13.29
C LEU A 97 17.00 5.70 -12.66
N SER A 98 17.12 6.08 -11.39
CA SER A 98 18.40 6.12 -10.66
C SER A 98 18.86 4.73 -10.24
N GLU A 99 17.97 3.90 -9.73
CA GLU A 99 18.28 2.55 -9.24
C GLU A 99 18.37 1.53 -10.37
N LYS A 100 17.71 1.75 -11.49
CA LYS A 100 17.75 0.88 -12.69
C LYS A 100 17.43 -0.57 -12.34
N GLY A 101 18.39 -1.49 -12.53
CA GLY A 101 18.26 -2.91 -12.23
C GLY A 101 18.23 -3.26 -10.73
N GLU A 102 18.51 -2.30 -9.87
CA GLU A 102 18.48 -2.49 -8.41
C GLU A 102 17.12 -2.12 -7.79
N TYR A 103 16.27 -1.40 -8.57
CA TYR A 103 14.95 -1.01 -8.09
C TYR A 103 14.10 -2.21 -7.70
N GLY A 104 13.48 -2.14 -6.54
CA GLY A 104 12.66 -3.19 -5.98
C GLY A 104 13.44 -4.34 -5.31
N LYS A 105 14.76 -4.29 -5.25
CA LYS A 105 15.56 -5.22 -4.45
C LYS A 105 15.31 -5.03 -2.96
N SER A 106 15.41 -6.12 -2.22
CA SER A 106 15.23 -6.13 -0.77
C SER A 106 16.38 -6.90 -0.10
N THR A 107 16.79 -6.41 1.06
CA THR A 107 17.77 -7.10 1.93
C THR A 107 17.09 -8.05 2.93
N MET A 108 15.77 -8.25 2.82
CA MET A 108 14.98 -9.08 3.75
C MET A 108 15.49 -10.54 3.84
N GLY A 109 16.11 -11.02 2.75
CA GLY A 109 16.72 -12.36 2.65
C GLY A 109 18.21 -12.40 2.96
N GLU A 110 18.85 -11.28 3.33
CA GLU A 110 20.29 -11.23 3.58
C GLU A 110 20.71 -12.22 4.68
N GLY A 111 21.79 -12.99 4.40
CA GLY A 111 22.28 -14.04 5.30
C GLY A 111 21.46 -15.34 5.29
N LYS A 112 20.39 -15.43 4.48
CA LYS A 112 19.60 -16.65 4.32
C LYS A 112 19.96 -17.36 3.02
N THR A 113 19.99 -18.71 3.07
CA THR A 113 20.15 -19.55 1.89
C THR A 113 18.81 -20.19 1.55
N VAL A 114 18.31 -19.94 0.34
CA VAL A 114 17.10 -20.57 -0.20
C VAL A 114 17.52 -21.60 -1.24
N VAL A 115 17.16 -22.85 -1.03
CA VAL A 115 17.41 -23.95 -1.98
C VAL A 115 16.13 -24.22 -2.75
N LEU A 116 16.20 -24.15 -4.07
CA LEU A 116 15.08 -24.41 -4.96
C LEU A 116 15.40 -25.59 -5.88
N ASP A 117 14.59 -26.63 -5.84
CA ASP A 117 14.61 -27.76 -6.77
C ASP A 117 13.36 -27.70 -7.64
N TYR A 118 13.53 -27.66 -8.96
CA TYR A 118 12.42 -27.56 -9.92
C TYR A 118 12.83 -28.14 -11.28
N SER A 119 11.84 -28.37 -12.14
CA SER A 119 12.06 -28.98 -13.47
C SER A 119 12.58 -30.43 -13.39
N ALA A 120 12.00 -31.23 -12.49
CA ALA A 120 12.31 -32.65 -12.29
C ALA A 120 11.22 -33.52 -12.95
N PRO A 121 11.17 -33.64 -14.29
CA PRO A 121 10.22 -34.51 -14.98
C PRO A 121 10.56 -36.00 -14.72
N ASN A 122 9.52 -36.83 -14.69
CA ASN A 122 9.68 -38.27 -14.59
C ASN A 122 10.46 -38.80 -15.81
N ILE A 123 11.53 -39.52 -15.58
CA ILE A 123 12.45 -40.05 -16.61
C ILE A 123 11.74 -40.96 -17.63
N CYS A 124 10.62 -41.58 -17.28
CA CYS A 124 9.90 -42.53 -18.13
C CYS A 124 8.74 -41.89 -18.91
N LYS A 125 8.57 -40.56 -18.89
CA LYS A 125 7.49 -39.88 -19.56
C LYS A 125 8.00 -38.69 -20.37
N PRO A 126 7.39 -38.41 -21.55
CA PRO A 126 7.72 -37.21 -22.30
C PRO A 126 7.33 -35.97 -21.50
N PHE A 127 8.11 -34.91 -21.69
CA PHE A 127 7.83 -33.61 -21.10
C PHE A 127 6.50 -33.06 -21.63
N HIS A 128 5.62 -32.61 -20.75
CA HIS A 128 4.30 -32.09 -21.12
C HIS A 128 3.96 -30.79 -20.35
N ILE A 129 2.84 -30.19 -20.67
CA ILE A 129 2.41 -28.88 -20.14
C ILE A 129 2.42 -28.80 -18.59
N GLY A 130 2.12 -29.90 -17.91
CA GLY A 130 2.18 -29.94 -16.44
C GLY A 130 3.60 -29.78 -15.89
N HIS A 131 4.61 -30.37 -16.56
CA HIS A 131 6.01 -30.17 -16.20
C HIS A 131 6.48 -28.75 -16.54
N PHE A 132 5.98 -28.18 -17.64
CA PHE A 132 6.28 -26.81 -18.03
C PHE A 132 5.79 -25.81 -16.96
N ALA A 133 4.56 -25.97 -16.47
CA ALA A 133 4.01 -25.10 -15.44
C ALA A 133 4.87 -25.08 -14.15
N SER A 134 5.25 -26.25 -13.64
CA SER A 134 6.12 -26.34 -12.43
C SER A 134 7.52 -25.76 -12.68
N THR A 135 8.07 -25.96 -13.89
CA THR A 135 9.35 -25.40 -14.30
C THR A 135 9.33 -23.88 -14.32
N VAL A 136 8.27 -23.28 -14.91
CA VAL A 136 8.10 -21.82 -14.99
C VAL A 136 7.94 -21.22 -13.58
N ILE A 137 7.15 -21.84 -12.71
CA ILE A 137 6.97 -21.38 -11.33
C ILE A 137 8.30 -21.40 -10.59
N GLY A 138 9.05 -22.54 -10.64
CA GLY A 138 10.34 -22.65 -9.98
C GLY A 138 11.38 -21.65 -10.51
N HIS A 139 11.40 -21.42 -11.84
CA HIS A 139 12.27 -20.41 -12.44
C HIS A 139 11.90 -18.99 -12.02
N SER A 140 10.62 -18.69 -11.90
CA SER A 140 10.14 -17.39 -11.43
C SER A 140 10.53 -17.15 -9.97
N LEU A 141 10.35 -18.15 -9.10
CA LEU A 141 10.78 -18.07 -7.70
C LEU A 141 12.29 -17.84 -7.60
N LYS A 142 13.12 -18.54 -8.41
CA LYS A 142 14.57 -18.29 -8.47
C LYS A 142 14.94 -16.86 -8.82
N LYS A 143 14.12 -16.18 -9.63
CA LYS A 143 14.38 -14.78 -10.01
C LYS A 143 13.93 -13.77 -8.97
N LEU A 144 13.00 -14.15 -8.09
CA LEU A 144 12.50 -13.30 -7.01
C LEU A 144 13.42 -13.30 -5.79
N HIS A 145 14.23 -14.35 -5.64
CA HIS A 145 15.25 -14.51 -4.59
C HIS A 145 16.65 -14.25 -5.11
#